data_a8000bfab8d907e9108c5f9462d870dd
#
_entry.id   a8000bfab8d907e9108c5f9462d870dd
#
_cell.length_a   1.000
_cell.length_b   1.000
_cell.length_c   1.000
_cell.angle_alpha   90.00
_cell.angle_beta   90.00
_cell.angle_gamma   90.00
#
_symmetry.space_group_name_H-M   'P 1'
#
loop_
_entity.id
_entity.type
_entity.pdbx_description
1 polymer ?
#
loop_
_entity_poly.entity_id
_entity_poly.type
_entity_poly.pdbx_seq_one_letter_code
_entity_poly.pdbx_strand_id
1 'polypeptide(L)'
;RQMKKILAILMALTMVLSLAACAAPAATTEEPAAEEPAAEEPAAEEPAAEEPAAEAQSFKLACVIPSGDHGFTGESVAHCKMEAEALMEKYEGLEVVVKDGLEASDQITSIENLIAGGDVDMIMLWPMEGEALRSAAQTIIDAGIELVVYDRLINDFEGLVGEIMGDNYGIAQQMGEWLNTYYADYTDVQYLRFVGDSSTVTAQRSDGMDAVIDPKFEQVAETFVTDWSTEKSQGLMEEWLNAHTAEEVAELDLIVTHDDEIVDGLMNALDAYTGGELNIKIITSVGGREDTLQKFENTKT
;
A
#
# COMPACT_ATOMS: atom_id res chain seq x y z
N ARG A 1 28.01 4.00 -0.18
CA ARG A 1 29.00 3.05 -0.77
C ARG A 1 29.37 1.91 0.19
N GLN A 2 29.29 2.12 1.52
CA GLN A 2 29.53 1.07 2.53
C GLN A 2 28.30 0.17 2.77
N MET A 3 27.08 0.71 2.78
CA MET A 3 25.85 -0.06 2.98
C MET A 3 25.61 -1.12 1.86
N LYS A 4 25.96 -0.82 0.58
CA LYS A 4 25.92 -1.81 -0.49
C LYS A 4 26.84 -3.00 -0.26
N LYS A 5 27.93 -2.82 0.51
CA LYS A 5 28.85 -3.90 0.90
C LYS A 5 28.28 -4.75 2.04
N ILE A 6 27.56 -4.15 2.97
CA ILE A 6 26.93 -4.88 4.11
C ILE A 6 25.76 -5.72 3.61
N LEU A 7 24.93 -5.20 2.72
CA LEU A 7 23.82 -5.97 2.11
C LEU A 7 24.31 -7.15 1.27
N ALA A 8 25.42 -6.99 0.56
CA ALA A 8 26.06 -8.07 -0.21
C ALA A 8 26.68 -9.17 0.70
N ILE A 9 27.18 -8.80 1.86
CA ILE A 9 27.74 -9.73 2.85
C ILE A 9 26.61 -10.50 3.56
N LEU A 10 25.48 -9.87 3.89
CA LEU A 10 24.30 -10.56 4.46
C LEU A 10 23.68 -11.56 3.48
N MET A 11 23.60 -11.23 2.17
CA MET A 11 23.12 -12.18 1.16
C MET A 11 24.07 -13.36 0.93
N ALA A 12 25.38 -13.15 1.08
CA ALA A 12 26.36 -14.22 0.92
C ALA A 12 26.36 -15.19 2.15
N LEU A 13 26.05 -14.70 3.33
CA LEU A 13 26.03 -15.51 4.57
C LEU A 13 24.78 -16.41 4.65
N THR A 14 23.66 -16.02 4.06
CA THR A 14 22.44 -16.86 4.01
C THR A 14 22.53 -17.99 2.98
N MET A 15 23.40 -17.90 1.98
CA MET A 15 23.61 -18.98 1.00
C MET A 15 24.57 -20.08 1.46
N VAL A 16 25.37 -19.84 2.50
CA VAL A 16 26.35 -20.84 2.98
C VAL A 16 25.75 -21.78 4.04
N LEU A 17 24.65 -21.43 4.68
CA LEU A 17 24.01 -22.27 5.73
C LEU A 17 23.01 -23.32 5.20
N SER A 18 22.75 -23.40 3.90
CA SER A 18 21.76 -24.33 3.32
C SER A 18 22.34 -25.60 2.66
N LEU A 19 23.66 -25.90 2.80
CA LEU A 19 24.29 -27.04 2.13
C LEU A 19 24.84 -28.12 3.06
N ALA A 20 24.52 -28.14 4.34
CA ALA A 20 25.02 -29.16 5.28
C ALA A 20 23.86 -29.93 5.96
N ALA A 21 23.08 -30.67 5.19
CA ALA A 21 22.22 -31.73 5.75
C ALA A 21 21.87 -32.74 4.65
N CYS A 22 22.73 -33.74 4.47
CA CYS A 22 22.38 -35.10 4.04
C CYS A 22 23.63 -35.95 3.88
N ALA A 23 23.93 -36.79 4.87
CA ALA A 23 24.37 -38.18 4.74
C ALA A 23 24.81 -38.79 6.08
N ALA A 24 24.06 -39.75 6.54
CA ALA A 24 24.47 -40.86 7.37
C ALA A 24 23.89 -42.13 6.68
N PRO A 25 24.26 -43.39 6.98
CA PRO A 25 25.09 -43.92 8.06
C PRO A 25 26.04 -45.08 7.63
N ALA A 26 26.92 -45.59 8.49
CA ALA A 26 26.98 -46.97 8.93
C ALA A 26 28.29 -47.32 9.64
N ALA A 27 28.14 -48.10 10.65
CA ALA A 27 29.02 -48.56 11.68
C ALA A 27 30.22 -49.44 11.23
N THR A 28 31.30 -49.44 12.02
CA THR A 28 31.79 -50.63 12.77
C THR A 28 33.03 -50.30 13.62
N THR A 29 32.94 -50.72 14.86
CA THR A 29 33.85 -51.19 15.91
C THR A 29 35.35 -51.33 15.60
N GLU A 30 36.21 -50.78 16.49
CA GLU A 30 37.14 -51.52 17.39
C GLU A 30 38.06 -50.54 18.15
N GLU A 31 38.14 -50.74 19.46
CA GLU A 31 39.11 -50.27 20.46
C GLU A 31 40.26 -51.30 20.52
N PRO A 32 41.45 -51.16 21.18
CA PRO A 32 41.89 -50.14 22.14
C PRO A 32 43.39 -49.72 22.03
N ALA A 33 43.84 -48.73 22.76
CA ALA A 33 44.95 -48.79 23.73
C ALA A 33 45.46 -47.38 24.09
N ALA A 34 45.72 -47.29 25.41
CA ALA A 34 46.15 -46.12 26.14
C ALA A 34 47.59 -45.70 25.86
N GLU A 35 47.90 -44.41 26.00
CA GLU A 35 49.12 -43.91 26.64
C GLU A 35 48.87 -42.39 27.05
N GLU A 36 49.03 -42.15 28.37
CA GLU A 36 49.26 -40.87 29.03
C GLU A 36 50.76 -40.77 29.37
N PRO A 37 51.28 -39.62 29.85
CA PRO A 37 51.00 -38.21 29.72
C PRO A 37 52.26 -37.36 29.41
N ALA A 38 52.09 -36.12 28.97
CA ALA A 38 53.08 -35.07 29.17
C ALA A 38 52.40 -33.73 29.49
N ALA A 39 52.72 -33.22 30.69
CA ALA A 39 52.26 -31.92 31.15
C ALA A 39 53.00 -30.81 30.42
N GLU A 40 52.26 -29.87 29.83
CA GLU A 40 52.78 -28.54 29.41
C GLU A 40 52.09 -27.44 30.22
N GLU A 41 52.90 -26.50 30.71
CA GLU A 41 52.53 -25.36 31.54
C GLU A 41 51.55 -24.43 30.81
N PRO A 42 50.66 -23.71 31.53
CA PRO A 42 49.76 -22.76 30.94
C PRO A 42 50.52 -21.52 30.47
N ALA A 43 50.46 -21.26 29.15
CA ALA A 43 50.81 -19.97 28.59
C ALA A 43 49.82 -18.89 29.07
N ALA A 44 50.33 -17.79 29.59
CA ALA A 44 49.51 -16.65 30.00
C ALA A 44 48.75 -16.10 28.81
N GLU A 45 47.42 -16.09 28.91
CA GLU A 45 46.53 -15.38 27.99
C GLU A 45 46.78 -13.85 28.17
N GLU A 46 47.30 -13.20 27.11
CA GLU A 46 47.22 -11.74 27.00
C GLU A 46 45.72 -11.36 26.94
N PRO A 47 45.31 -10.28 27.66
CA PRO A 47 43.91 -9.84 27.55
C PRO A 47 43.63 -9.41 26.11
N ALA A 48 42.66 -10.07 25.48
CA ALA A 48 42.12 -9.64 24.19
C ALA A 48 41.72 -8.18 24.30
N ALA A 49 42.32 -7.33 23.48
CA ALA A 49 41.89 -5.94 23.36
C ALA A 49 40.40 -5.94 22.98
N GLU A 50 39.57 -5.38 23.85
CA GLU A 50 38.19 -5.09 23.53
C GLU A 50 38.17 -4.22 22.25
N GLU A 51 37.67 -4.76 21.14
CA GLU A 51 37.33 -3.94 19.98
C GLU A 51 36.36 -2.86 20.48
N PRO A 52 36.59 -1.57 20.14
CA PRO A 52 35.65 -0.52 20.53
C PRO A 52 34.28 -0.91 19.97
N ALA A 53 33.30 -1.01 20.85
CA ALA A 53 31.91 -1.22 20.47
C ALA A 53 31.58 -0.20 19.37
N ALA A 54 31.20 -0.69 18.18
CA ALA A 54 30.77 0.18 17.11
C ALA A 54 29.67 1.09 17.68
N GLU A 55 29.88 2.40 17.68
CA GLU A 55 28.84 3.35 18.08
C GLU A 55 27.59 2.99 17.27
N ALA A 56 26.49 2.72 17.96
CA ALA A 56 25.23 2.43 17.30
C ALA A 56 24.91 3.63 16.42
N GLN A 57 24.96 3.43 15.10
CA GLN A 57 24.64 4.51 14.16
C GLN A 57 23.16 4.84 14.35
N SER A 58 22.87 6.05 14.80
CA SER A 58 21.50 6.54 14.85
C SER A 58 20.99 6.73 13.42
N PHE A 59 19.75 6.33 13.18
CA PHE A 59 19.06 6.51 11.91
C PHE A 59 17.67 7.12 12.17
N LYS A 60 17.36 8.21 11.49
CA LYS A 60 16.08 8.89 11.65
C LYS A 60 15.25 8.79 10.38
N LEU A 61 14.11 8.08 10.50
CA LEU A 61 13.08 7.95 9.48
C LEU A 61 11.93 8.91 9.79
N ALA A 62 11.52 9.70 8.81
CA ALA A 62 10.29 10.48 8.89
C ALA A 62 9.24 9.91 7.94
N CYS A 63 8.03 9.63 8.44
CA CYS A 63 6.88 9.27 7.65
C CYS A 63 6.01 10.50 7.46
N VAL A 64 5.83 10.96 6.21
CA VAL A 64 4.95 12.08 5.85
C VAL A 64 3.77 11.52 5.10
N ILE A 65 2.58 11.53 5.73
CA ILE A 65 1.40 10.80 5.28
C ILE A 65 0.15 11.67 5.36
N PRO A 66 -0.93 11.33 4.63
CA PRO A 66 -2.23 11.99 4.78
C PRO A 66 -2.78 11.87 6.19
N SER A 67 -3.79 12.67 6.50
CA SER A 67 -4.55 12.54 7.74
C SER A 67 -5.38 11.25 7.75
N GLY A 68 -5.52 10.68 8.92
CA GLY A 68 -6.34 9.48 9.13
C GLY A 68 -7.80 9.82 9.40
N ASP A 69 -8.49 10.44 8.47
CA ASP A 69 -9.85 10.96 8.63
C ASP A 69 -10.95 10.04 8.07
N HIS A 70 -10.58 9.02 7.27
CA HIS A 70 -11.53 8.05 6.72
C HIS A 70 -10.83 6.71 6.40
N GLY A 71 -11.61 5.66 6.30
CA GLY A 71 -11.33 4.29 5.85
C GLY A 71 -9.88 3.86 5.73
N PHE A 72 -9.44 3.64 4.49
CA PHE A 72 -8.08 3.18 4.21
C PHE A 72 -6.99 4.12 4.74
N THR A 73 -7.18 5.44 4.66
CA THR A 73 -6.21 6.41 5.20
C THR A 73 -6.14 6.34 6.72
N GLY A 74 -7.30 6.21 7.41
CA GLY A 74 -7.36 6.06 8.86
C GLY A 74 -6.62 4.84 9.36
N GLU A 75 -6.87 3.68 8.77
CA GLU A 75 -6.20 2.42 9.09
C GLU A 75 -4.70 2.50 8.79
N SER A 76 -4.32 3.06 7.63
CA SER A 76 -2.91 3.19 7.25
C SER A 76 -2.13 4.10 8.19
N VAL A 77 -2.71 5.21 8.64
CA VAL A 77 -2.08 6.10 9.64
C VAL A 77 -1.92 5.39 10.97
N ALA A 78 -2.95 4.65 11.42
CA ALA A 78 -2.87 3.87 12.66
C ALA A 78 -1.79 2.80 12.59
N HIS A 79 -1.73 2.04 11.49
CA HIS A 79 -0.69 1.04 11.25
C HIS A 79 0.70 1.64 11.15
N CYS A 80 0.87 2.77 10.46
CA CYS A 80 2.15 3.47 10.38
C CYS A 80 2.68 3.85 11.77
N LYS A 81 1.83 4.38 12.65
CA LYS A 81 2.20 4.73 14.03
C LYS A 81 2.55 3.49 14.86
N MET A 82 1.76 2.44 14.76
CA MET A 82 2.01 1.17 15.46
C MET A 82 3.33 0.53 15.02
N GLU A 83 3.57 0.45 13.70
CA GLU A 83 4.82 -0.11 13.18
C GLU A 83 6.04 0.75 13.50
N ALA A 84 5.89 2.09 13.53
CA ALA A 84 6.95 2.99 13.95
C ALA A 84 7.40 2.68 15.39
N GLU A 85 6.47 2.48 16.31
CA GLU A 85 6.76 2.09 17.71
C GLU A 85 7.46 0.73 17.76
N ALA A 86 6.93 -0.27 17.07
CA ALA A 86 7.49 -1.63 17.04
C ALA A 86 8.91 -1.66 16.43
N LEU A 87 9.16 -0.86 15.40
CA LEU A 87 10.49 -0.75 14.78
C LEU A 87 11.50 -0.07 15.71
N MET A 88 11.12 0.98 16.44
CA MET A 88 11.99 1.63 17.42
C MET A 88 12.32 0.71 18.60
N GLU A 89 11.39 -0.16 19.02
CA GLU A 89 11.66 -1.18 20.04
C GLU A 89 12.63 -2.27 19.53
N LYS A 90 12.54 -2.60 18.25
CA LYS A 90 13.33 -3.68 17.63
C LYS A 90 14.74 -3.28 17.25
N TYR A 91 14.94 -2.03 16.82
CA TYR A 91 16.20 -1.55 16.29
C TYR A 91 16.76 -0.41 17.16
N GLU A 92 17.79 -0.71 17.95
CA GLU A 92 18.51 0.29 18.75
C GLU A 92 19.12 1.37 17.85
N GLY A 93 18.91 2.64 18.20
CA GLY A 93 19.38 3.79 17.43
C GLY A 93 18.44 4.22 16.28
N LEU A 94 17.31 3.54 16.08
CA LEU A 94 16.28 4.00 15.14
C LEU A 94 15.35 5.01 15.83
N GLU A 95 15.17 6.17 15.21
CA GLU A 95 14.12 7.14 15.53
C GLU A 95 13.12 7.18 14.36
N VAL A 96 11.83 7.05 14.64
CA VAL A 96 10.77 7.20 13.63
C VAL A 96 9.84 8.34 14.04
N VAL A 97 9.65 9.29 13.14
CA VAL A 97 8.75 10.43 13.32
C VAL A 97 7.64 10.36 12.30
N VAL A 98 6.38 10.36 12.75
CA VAL A 98 5.21 10.36 11.89
C VAL A 98 4.62 11.78 11.83
N LYS A 99 4.47 12.30 10.61
CA LYS A 99 3.84 13.58 10.28
C LYS A 99 2.64 13.29 9.39
N ASP A 100 1.48 13.63 9.86
CA ASP A 100 0.23 13.52 9.13
C ASP A 100 -0.34 14.91 8.80
N GLY A 101 -0.92 15.07 7.61
CA GLY A 101 -1.50 16.32 7.14
C GLY A 101 -2.65 16.06 6.19
N LEU A 102 -3.69 16.89 6.26
CA LEU A 102 -4.92 16.78 5.45
C LEU A 102 -4.68 17.19 4.00
N GLU A 103 -3.87 18.22 3.80
CA GLU A 103 -3.67 18.87 2.52
C GLU A 103 -2.22 18.72 2.05
N ALA A 104 -2.00 18.83 0.74
CA ALA A 104 -0.66 18.82 0.17
C ALA A 104 0.24 19.93 0.77
N SER A 105 -0.33 21.10 1.11
CA SER A 105 0.38 22.20 1.76
C SER A 105 0.93 21.85 3.15
N ASP A 106 0.22 21.03 3.93
CA ASP A 106 0.65 20.58 5.25
C ASP A 106 1.81 19.59 5.12
N GLN A 107 1.74 18.72 4.10
CA GLN A 107 2.84 17.81 3.78
C GLN A 107 4.10 18.58 3.36
N ILE A 108 3.95 19.60 2.49
CA ILE A 108 5.07 20.47 2.06
C ILE A 108 5.70 21.14 3.29
N THR A 109 4.88 21.75 4.16
CA THR A 109 5.36 22.41 5.38
C THR A 109 6.09 21.42 6.30
N SER A 110 5.58 20.20 6.43
CA SER A 110 6.22 19.15 7.23
C SER A 110 7.57 18.74 6.64
N ILE A 111 7.68 18.60 5.33
CA ILE A 111 8.92 18.29 4.62
C ILE A 111 9.95 19.40 4.82
N GLU A 112 9.57 20.67 4.63
CA GLU A 112 10.45 21.82 4.84
C GLU A 112 11.00 21.88 6.27
N ASN A 113 10.15 21.61 7.27
CA ASN A 113 10.57 21.58 8.68
C ASN A 113 11.54 20.42 8.96
N LEU A 114 11.31 19.24 8.37
CA LEU A 114 12.20 18.07 8.52
C LEU A 114 13.57 18.35 7.89
N ILE A 115 13.61 18.94 6.70
CA ILE A 115 14.87 19.34 6.03
C ILE A 115 15.60 20.39 6.85
N ALA A 116 14.89 21.41 7.37
CA ALA A 116 15.49 22.47 8.19
C ALA A 116 16.04 21.95 9.52
N GLY A 117 15.47 20.87 10.07
CA GLY A 117 16.00 20.18 11.26
C GLY A 117 17.37 19.56 11.04
N GLY A 118 17.66 19.08 9.84
CA GLY A 118 18.97 18.59 9.41
C GLY A 118 19.43 17.28 10.04
N ASP A 119 18.50 16.51 10.63
CA ASP A 119 18.75 15.28 11.36
C ASP A 119 17.99 14.06 10.82
N VAL A 120 17.36 14.19 9.64
CA VAL A 120 16.59 13.11 9.01
C VAL A 120 17.44 12.43 7.93
N ASP A 121 17.52 11.10 7.99
CA ASP A 121 18.25 10.28 7.02
C ASP A 121 17.36 9.82 5.85
N MET A 122 16.09 9.54 6.13
CA MET A 122 15.13 9.08 5.12
C MET A 122 13.75 9.66 5.36
N ILE A 123 13.06 9.98 4.28
CA ILE A 123 11.64 10.31 4.29
C ILE A 123 10.87 9.25 3.51
N MET A 124 9.84 8.68 4.15
CA MET A 124 8.80 7.89 3.53
C MET A 124 7.59 8.79 3.30
N LEU A 125 7.26 9.05 2.04
CA LEU A 125 6.23 9.98 1.64
C LEU A 125 5.04 9.24 1.02
N TRP A 126 3.85 9.43 1.58
CA TRP A 126 2.60 9.16 0.90
C TRP A 126 2.02 10.49 0.42
N PRO A 127 2.23 10.87 -0.83
CA PRO A 127 1.79 12.18 -1.29
C PRO A 127 0.26 12.25 -1.36
N MET A 128 -0.32 13.32 -0.84
CA MET A 128 -1.75 13.59 -1.00
C MET A 128 -2.10 13.72 -2.48
N GLU A 129 -1.28 14.49 -3.22
CA GLU A 129 -1.27 14.57 -4.67
C GLU A 129 0.16 14.59 -5.20
N GLY A 130 0.50 13.65 -6.09
CA GLY A 130 1.86 13.47 -6.57
C GLY A 130 2.46 14.73 -7.19
N GLU A 131 1.74 15.37 -8.09
CA GLU A 131 2.26 16.55 -8.80
C GLU A 131 2.41 17.78 -7.88
N ALA A 132 1.50 17.97 -6.92
CA ALA A 132 1.61 19.05 -5.94
C ALA A 132 2.85 18.89 -5.04
N LEU A 133 3.25 17.64 -4.76
CA LEU A 133 4.40 17.32 -3.92
C LEU A 133 5.73 17.21 -4.69
N ARG A 134 5.73 17.27 -6.03
CA ARG A 134 6.94 17.11 -6.86
C ARG A 134 8.09 18.02 -6.45
N SER A 135 7.83 19.32 -6.25
CA SER A 135 8.86 20.26 -5.85
C SER A 135 9.41 19.98 -4.45
N ALA A 136 8.56 19.61 -3.51
CA ALA A 136 8.97 19.23 -2.16
C ALA A 136 9.79 17.92 -2.18
N ALA A 137 9.38 16.93 -2.96
CA ALA A 137 10.16 15.71 -3.17
C ALA A 137 11.55 15.99 -3.75
N GLN A 138 11.67 16.94 -4.70
CA GLN A 138 12.96 17.33 -5.23
C GLN A 138 13.84 17.99 -4.15
N THR A 139 13.27 18.82 -3.26
CA THR A 139 14.06 19.42 -2.16
C THR A 139 14.58 18.39 -1.16
N ILE A 140 13.87 17.28 -0.94
CA ILE A 140 14.35 16.15 -0.13
C ILE A 140 15.61 15.56 -0.76
N ILE A 141 15.55 15.26 -2.07
CA ILE A 141 16.68 14.70 -2.82
C ILE A 141 17.88 15.67 -2.81
N ASP A 142 17.63 16.97 -3.07
CA ASP A 142 18.66 18.00 -3.11
C ASP A 142 19.34 18.21 -1.73
N ALA A 143 18.61 17.95 -0.64
CA ALA A 143 19.15 17.95 0.73
C ALA A 143 19.98 16.69 1.05
N GLY A 144 20.03 15.70 0.15
CA GLY A 144 20.75 14.43 0.34
C GLY A 144 20.02 13.43 1.25
N ILE A 145 18.73 13.65 1.49
CA ILE A 145 17.87 12.76 2.27
C ILE A 145 17.32 11.67 1.32
N GLU A 146 17.35 10.41 1.77
CA GLU A 146 16.77 9.32 1.00
C GLU A 146 15.24 9.42 0.97
N LEU A 147 14.63 9.18 -0.21
CA LEU A 147 13.17 9.30 -0.39
C LEU A 147 12.58 7.99 -0.89
N VAL A 148 11.59 7.50 -0.14
CA VAL A 148 10.68 6.42 -0.56
C VAL A 148 9.30 7.03 -0.75
N VAL A 149 8.64 6.74 -1.88
CA VAL A 149 7.25 7.11 -2.14
C VAL A 149 6.38 5.86 -2.09
N TYR A 150 5.20 5.95 -1.48
CA TYR A 150 4.29 4.80 -1.42
C TYR A 150 2.83 5.20 -1.64
N ASP A 151 2.03 4.22 -2.06
CA ASP A 151 0.61 4.27 -2.39
C ASP A 151 0.31 5.14 -3.62
N ARG A 152 0.51 6.44 -3.56
CA ARG A 152 0.35 7.38 -4.67
C ARG A 152 1.70 7.77 -5.22
N LEU A 153 1.82 7.85 -6.54
CA LEU A 153 3.09 8.14 -7.21
C LEU A 153 3.22 9.63 -7.53
N ILE A 154 4.48 10.02 -7.71
CA ILE A 154 4.87 11.23 -8.44
C ILE A 154 5.33 10.75 -9.80
N ASN A 155 4.51 10.91 -10.84
CA ASN A 155 4.77 10.33 -12.16
C ASN A 155 6.14 10.77 -12.71
N ASP A 156 6.89 9.84 -13.30
CA ASP A 156 8.19 10.12 -13.93
C ASP A 156 9.16 10.89 -13.02
N PHE A 157 9.19 10.54 -11.71
CA PHE A 157 10.07 11.17 -10.74
C PHE A 157 11.32 10.33 -10.50
N GLU A 158 12.49 10.94 -10.64
CA GLU A 158 13.78 10.27 -10.49
C GLU A 158 14.41 10.53 -9.12
N GLY A 159 15.33 9.66 -8.70
CA GLY A 159 16.11 9.81 -7.47
C GLY A 159 15.51 9.14 -6.24
N LEU A 160 14.38 8.45 -6.37
CA LEU A 160 13.81 7.63 -5.30
C LEU A 160 14.70 6.44 -4.99
N VAL A 161 14.81 6.09 -3.70
CA VAL A 161 15.42 4.81 -3.28
C VAL A 161 14.42 3.66 -3.33
N GLY A 162 13.12 3.95 -3.40
CA GLY A 162 12.06 2.97 -3.57
C GLY A 162 10.71 3.61 -3.87
N GLU A 163 9.90 2.85 -4.60
CA GLU A 163 8.47 3.07 -4.80
C GLU A 163 7.72 1.83 -4.32
N ILE A 164 6.67 2.02 -3.53
CA ILE A 164 5.87 0.92 -2.98
C ILE A 164 4.40 1.24 -3.24
N MET A 165 3.74 0.42 -4.04
CA MET A 165 2.32 0.60 -4.36
C MET A 165 1.64 -0.73 -4.61
N GLY A 166 0.30 -0.74 -4.55
CA GLY A 166 -0.50 -1.86 -5.06
C GLY A 166 -0.49 -1.90 -6.59
N ASP A 167 -0.69 -3.05 -7.16
CA ASP A 167 -0.91 -3.20 -8.61
C ASP A 167 -2.32 -2.74 -9.00
N ASN A 168 -2.57 -1.44 -8.88
CA ASN A 168 -3.90 -0.85 -9.14
C ASN A 168 -4.39 -1.09 -10.57
N TYR A 169 -3.45 -1.07 -11.54
CA TYR A 169 -3.78 -1.36 -12.93
C TYR A 169 -4.19 -2.83 -13.12
N GLY A 170 -3.40 -3.78 -12.62
CA GLY A 170 -3.69 -5.21 -12.73
C GLY A 170 -4.95 -5.63 -11.96
N ILE A 171 -5.23 -5.03 -10.80
CA ILE A 171 -6.49 -5.26 -10.06
C ILE A 171 -7.69 -4.87 -10.92
N ALA A 172 -7.65 -3.70 -11.56
CA ALA A 172 -8.74 -3.23 -12.41
C ALA A 172 -8.87 -4.01 -13.71
N GLN A 173 -7.76 -4.48 -14.29
CA GLN A 173 -7.81 -5.42 -15.42
C GLN A 173 -8.56 -6.71 -15.04
N GLN A 174 -8.20 -7.32 -13.91
CA GLN A 174 -8.86 -8.54 -13.43
C GLN A 174 -10.37 -8.31 -13.20
N MET A 175 -10.73 -7.15 -12.65
CA MET A 175 -12.13 -6.76 -12.48
C MET A 175 -12.84 -6.66 -13.84
N GLY A 176 -12.26 -5.98 -14.84
CA GLY A 176 -12.81 -5.86 -16.18
C GLY A 176 -12.96 -7.20 -16.89
N GLU A 177 -11.96 -8.09 -16.81
CA GLU A 177 -12.03 -9.46 -17.36
C GLU A 177 -13.11 -10.30 -16.68
N TRP A 178 -13.27 -10.14 -15.36
CA TRP A 178 -14.35 -10.81 -14.63
C TRP A 178 -15.73 -10.29 -15.06
N LEU A 179 -15.90 -8.97 -15.22
CA LEU A 179 -17.13 -8.37 -15.72
C LEU A 179 -17.48 -8.88 -17.14
N ASN A 180 -16.51 -8.95 -18.04
CA ASN A 180 -16.70 -9.54 -19.37
C ASN A 180 -17.23 -10.98 -19.31
N THR A 181 -16.71 -11.77 -18.36
CA THR A 181 -17.13 -13.15 -18.13
C THR A 181 -18.53 -13.23 -17.54
N TYR A 182 -18.83 -12.41 -16.52
CA TYR A 182 -20.14 -12.39 -15.86
C TYR A 182 -21.25 -11.99 -16.83
N TYR A 183 -21.01 -10.98 -17.65
CA TYR A 183 -21.97 -10.48 -18.62
C TYR A 183 -21.85 -11.13 -20.01
N ALA A 184 -21.22 -12.31 -20.14
CA ALA A 184 -20.94 -12.93 -21.44
C ALA A 184 -22.18 -13.10 -22.33
N ASP A 185 -23.35 -13.38 -21.74
CA ASP A 185 -24.62 -13.60 -22.46
C ASP A 185 -25.41 -12.29 -22.72
N TYR A 186 -24.91 -11.13 -22.29
CA TYR A 186 -25.53 -9.84 -22.50
C TYR A 186 -25.02 -9.21 -23.80
N THR A 187 -25.89 -8.50 -24.51
CA THR A 187 -25.55 -7.78 -25.75
C THR A 187 -25.14 -6.33 -25.51
N ASP A 188 -25.66 -5.75 -24.45
CA ASP A 188 -25.40 -4.41 -23.96
C ASP A 188 -25.44 -4.42 -22.44
N VAL A 189 -24.64 -3.58 -21.79
CA VAL A 189 -24.56 -3.41 -20.34
C VAL A 189 -24.38 -1.94 -20.04
N GLN A 190 -25.38 -1.32 -19.43
CA GLN A 190 -25.32 0.07 -19.05
C GLN A 190 -24.70 0.23 -17.64
N TYR A 191 -23.73 1.12 -17.52
CA TYR A 191 -23.07 1.31 -16.23
C TYR A 191 -22.78 2.75 -15.88
N LEU A 192 -22.67 2.99 -14.55
CA LEU A 192 -22.12 4.19 -13.94
C LEU A 192 -20.73 3.93 -13.40
N ARG A 193 -19.87 4.94 -13.41
CA ARG A 193 -18.52 4.87 -12.84
C ARG A 193 -18.35 5.90 -11.73
N PHE A 194 -18.01 5.41 -10.53
CA PHE A 194 -17.68 6.21 -9.36
C PHE A 194 -16.22 5.95 -8.97
N VAL A 195 -15.41 7.01 -8.97
CA VAL A 195 -13.97 6.93 -8.73
C VAL A 195 -13.58 7.73 -7.51
N GLY A 196 -12.35 7.52 -7.01
CA GLY A 196 -11.81 8.27 -5.88
C GLY A 196 -11.58 9.75 -6.22
N ASP A 197 -10.33 10.13 -6.26
CA ASP A 197 -9.86 11.50 -6.51
C ASP A 197 -9.06 11.60 -7.83
N SER A 198 -8.21 12.63 -7.99
CA SER A 198 -7.33 12.81 -9.15
C SER A 198 -5.98 12.09 -9.04
N SER A 199 -5.79 11.20 -8.06
CA SER A 199 -4.52 10.51 -7.82
C SER A 199 -4.18 9.47 -8.88
N THR A 200 -2.91 9.02 -8.86
CA THR A 200 -2.42 7.92 -9.71
C THR A 200 -3.15 6.60 -9.46
N VAL A 201 -3.65 6.37 -8.24
CA VAL A 201 -4.47 5.19 -7.90
C VAL A 201 -5.74 5.17 -8.73
N THR A 202 -6.48 6.28 -8.77
CA THR A 202 -7.70 6.42 -9.57
C THR A 202 -7.42 6.25 -11.07
N ALA A 203 -6.37 6.89 -11.58
CA ALA A 203 -5.99 6.79 -12.99
C ALA A 203 -5.67 5.33 -13.38
N GLN A 204 -4.83 4.65 -12.61
CA GLN A 204 -4.44 3.27 -12.88
C GLN A 204 -5.62 2.29 -12.82
N ARG A 205 -6.55 2.47 -11.85
CA ARG A 205 -7.77 1.63 -11.79
C ARG A 205 -8.70 1.88 -12.98
N SER A 206 -8.83 3.12 -13.42
CA SER A 206 -9.61 3.44 -14.63
C SER A 206 -8.96 2.86 -15.88
N ASP A 207 -7.68 3.13 -16.11
CA ASP A 207 -6.93 2.68 -17.28
C ASP A 207 -6.86 1.15 -17.37
N GLY A 208 -6.71 0.46 -16.21
CA GLY A 208 -6.66 -1.00 -16.17
C GLY A 208 -7.97 -1.64 -16.62
N MET A 209 -9.11 -1.14 -16.15
CA MET A 209 -10.43 -1.59 -16.61
C MET A 209 -10.63 -1.28 -18.09
N ASP A 210 -10.36 -0.04 -18.51
CA ASP A 210 -10.59 0.43 -19.88
C ASP A 210 -9.77 -0.33 -20.92
N ALA A 211 -8.61 -0.87 -20.51
CA ALA A 211 -7.77 -1.67 -21.39
C ALA A 211 -8.38 -3.03 -21.80
N VAL A 212 -9.34 -3.55 -21.02
CA VAL A 212 -9.84 -4.93 -21.22
C VAL A 212 -11.35 -5.03 -21.35
N ILE A 213 -12.12 -4.01 -20.94
CA ILE A 213 -13.58 -4.08 -20.92
C ILE A 213 -14.14 -4.16 -22.35
N ASP A 214 -15.12 -5.03 -22.56
CA ASP A 214 -15.74 -5.25 -23.87
C ASP A 214 -16.53 -4.02 -24.33
N PRO A 215 -16.62 -3.75 -25.65
CA PRO A 215 -17.35 -2.62 -26.20
C PRO A 215 -18.87 -2.62 -25.94
N LYS A 216 -19.43 -3.73 -25.43
CA LYS A 216 -20.84 -3.80 -25.05
C LYS A 216 -21.16 -3.07 -23.75
N PHE A 217 -20.15 -2.69 -22.97
CA PHE A 217 -20.34 -1.88 -21.77
C PHE A 217 -20.40 -0.41 -22.14
N GLU A 218 -21.55 0.22 -21.91
CA GLU A 218 -21.79 1.63 -22.17
C GLU A 218 -21.83 2.42 -20.85
N GLN A 219 -20.90 3.36 -20.68
CA GLN A 219 -20.95 4.30 -19.56
C GLN A 219 -22.00 5.38 -19.88
N VAL A 220 -23.12 5.39 -19.13
CA VAL A 220 -24.29 6.22 -19.43
C VAL A 220 -24.27 7.61 -18.80
N ALA A 221 -23.22 7.93 -18.04
CA ALA A 221 -22.98 9.26 -17.46
C ALA A 221 -21.50 9.59 -17.41
N GLU A 222 -21.16 10.88 -17.20
CA GLU A 222 -19.80 11.28 -16.86
C GLU A 222 -19.33 10.57 -15.58
N THR A 223 -18.02 10.35 -15.47
CA THR A 223 -17.42 9.72 -14.27
C THR A 223 -17.66 10.60 -13.04
N PHE A 224 -18.17 9.99 -11.97
CA PHE A 224 -18.39 10.66 -10.70
C PHE A 224 -17.13 10.58 -9.82
N VAL A 225 -16.59 11.75 -9.44
CA VAL A 225 -15.43 11.87 -8.55
C VAL A 225 -15.91 12.07 -7.13
N THR A 226 -15.61 11.08 -6.26
CA THR A 226 -16.17 10.99 -4.90
C THR A 226 -15.24 11.48 -3.81
N ASP A 227 -13.94 11.73 -4.11
CA ASP A 227 -12.89 11.99 -3.14
C ASP A 227 -12.80 10.91 -2.05
N TRP A 228 -13.11 9.65 -2.40
CA TRP A 228 -13.17 8.47 -1.51
C TRP A 228 -14.20 8.61 -0.38
N SER A 229 -15.18 9.51 -0.51
CA SER A 229 -16.15 9.86 0.53
C SER A 229 -17.47 9.12 0.37
N THR A 230 -17.92 8.45 1.43
CA THR A 230 -19.24 7.83 1.54
C THR A 230 -20.35 8.86 1.36
N GLU A 231 -20.25 10.03 2.00
CA GLU A 231 -21.27 11.08 1.91
C GLU A 231 -21.36 11.66 0.50
N LYS A 232 -20.21 11.92 -0.14
CA LYS A 232 -20.18 12.47 -1.49
C LYS A 232 -20.69 11.46 -2.52
N SER A 233 -20.32 10.19 -2.41
CA SER A 233 -20.83 9.15 -3.31
C SER A 233 -22.33 8.94 -3.16
N GLN A 234 -22.86 8.98 -1.93
CA GLN A 234 -24.31 8.96 -1.69
C GLN A 234 -25.00 10.13 -2.39
N GLY A 235 -24.53 11.36 -2.17
CA GLY A 235 -25.13 12.55 -2.75
C GLY A 235 -25.13 12.54 -4.28
N LEU A 236 -24.02 12.13 -4.91
CA LEU A 236 -23.90 12.00 -6.35
C LEU A 236 -24.86 10.95 -6.92
N MET A 237 -25.03 9.81 -6.24
CA MET A 237 -25.99 8.77 -6.66
C MET A 237 -27.43 9.25 -6.49
N GLU A 238 -27.77 9.90 -5.38
CA GLU A 238 -29.10 10.48 -5.16
C GLU A 238 -29.44 11.54 -6.24
N GLU A 239 -28.46 12.38 -6.60
CA GLU A 239 -28.62 13.36 -7.67
C GLU A 239 -28.89 12.68 -9.02
N TRP A 240 -28.13 11.64 -9.37
CA TRP A 240 -28.35 10.87 -10.59
C TRP A 240 -29.73 10.22 -10.62
N LEU A 241 -30.14 9.53 -9.55
CA LEU A 241 -31.43 8.87 -9.41
C LEU A 241 -32.61 9.85 -9.55
N ASN A 242 -32.46 11.06 -9.00
CA ASN A 242 -33.51 12.09 -9.07
C ASN A 242 -33.58 12.81 -10.44
N ALA A 243 -32.50 12.78 -11.22
CA ALA A 243 -32.43 13.40 -12.54
C ALA A 243 -32.99 12.53 -13.67
N HIS A 244 -33.15 11.21 -13.41
CA HIS A 244 -33.56 10.24 -14.43
C HIS A 244 -34.95 9.66 -14.15
N THR A 245 -35.62 9.21 -15.22
CA THR A 245 -36.91 8.55 -15.10
C THR A 245 -36.77 7.14 -14.51
N ALA A 246 -37.86 6.57 -13.99
CA ALA A 246 -37.84 5.20 -13.45
C ALA A 246 -37.43 4.16 -14.50
N GLU A 247 -37.79 4.41 -15.76
CA GLU A 247 -37.41 3.54 -16.88
C GLU A 247 -35.88 3.58 -17.13
N GLU A 248 -35.28 4.79 -17.18
CA GLU A 248 -33.82 4.94 -17.35
C GLU A 248 -33.04 4.35 -16.18
N VAL A 249 -33.54 4.50 -14.95
CA VAL A 249 -32.91 3.90 -13.77
C VAL A 249 -32.98 2.36 -13.83
N ALA A 250 -34.09 1.81 -14.33
CA ALA A 250 -34.29 0.35 -14.45
C ALA A 250 -33.41 -0.29 -15.55
N GLU A 251 -32.86 0.50 -16.47
CA GLU A 251 -31.93 0.04 -17.52
C GLU A 251 -30.47 -0.08 -17.00
N LEU A 252 -30.16 0.43 -15.81
CA LEU A 252 -28.83 0.34 -15.24
C LEU A 252 -28.51 -1.07 -14.75
N ASP A 253 -27.46 -1.69 -15.29
CA ASP A 253 -27.03 -3.05 -14.96
C ASP A 253 -25.90 -3.14 -13.95
N LEU A 254 -25.00 -2.14 -13.96
CA LEU A 254 -23.73 -2.21 -13.27
C LEU A 254 -23.32 -0.84 -12.69
N ILE A 255 -22.74 -0.85 -11.52
CA ILE A 255 -22.00 0.31 -10.99
C ILE A 255 -20.55 -0.12 -10.74
N VAL A 256 -19.62 0.59 -11.35
CA VAL A 256 -18.19 0.40 -11.16
C VAL A 256 -17.68 1.39 -10.11
N THR A 257 -17.06 0.87 -9.06
CA THR A 257 -16.46 1.70 -8.00
C THR A 257 -15.00 1.36 -7.74
N HIS A 258 -14.31 2.26 -7.05
CA HIS A 258 -12.89 2.12 -6.74
C HIS A 258 -12.61 1.71 -5.30
N ASP A 259 -13.58 1.78 -4.37
CA ASP A 259 -13.40 1.29 -3.00
C ASP A 259 -14.72 1.05 -2.24
N ASP A 260 -14.59 0.61 -0.99
CA ASP A 260 -15.72 0.22 -0.12
C ASP A 260 -16.48 1.41 0.44
N GLU A 261 -15.83 2.57 0.67
CA GLU A 261 -16.52 3.78 1.13
C GLU A 261 -17.46 4.32 0.06
N ILE A 262 -17.05 4.25 -1.20
CA ILE A 262 -17.91 4.61 -2.33
C ILE A 262 -19.13 3.68 -2.35
N VAL A 263 -18.91 2.35 -2.20
CA VAL A 263 -20.00 1.37 -2.15
C VAL A 263 -20.98 1.67 -1.02
N ASP A 264 -20.50 2.00 0.17
CA ASP A 264 -21.36 2.32 1.31
C ASP A 264 -22.27 3.51 1.01
N GLY A 265 -21.75 4.56 0.39
CA GLY A 265 -22.56 5.72 -0.02
C GLY A 265 -23.59 5.36 -1.09
N LEU A 266 -23.19 4.59 -2.10
CA LEU A 266 -24.10 4.12 -3.14
C LEU A 266 -25.23 3.27 -2.56
N MET A 267 -24.92 2.33 -1.68
CA MET A 267 -25.92 1.47 -1.03
C MET A 267 -26.92 2.30 -0.22
N ASN A 268 -26.47 3.32 0.52
CA ASN A 268 -27.38 4.22 1.24
C ASN A 268 -28.35 4.94 0.30
N ALA A 269 -27.88 5.42 -0.86
CA ALA A 269 -28.73 6.08 -1.85
C ALA A 269 -29.73 5.12 -2.50
N LEU A 270 -29.26 3.91 -2.87
CA LEU A 270 -30.10 2.88 -3.49
C LEU A 270 -31.16 2.34 -2.55
N ASP A 271 -30.84 2.12 -1.29
CA ASP A 271 -31.78 1.66 -0.25
C ASP A 271 -32.87 2.71 0.04
N ALA A 272 -32.54 3.99 -0.09
CA ALA A 272 -33.50 5.09 0.08
C ALA A 272 -34.38 5.36 -1.17
N TYR A 273 -34.01 4.82 -2.33
CA TYR A 273 -34.71 5.08 -3.59
C TYR A 273 -36.07 4.44 -3.63
N THR A 274 -37.08 5.23 -3.97
CA THR A 274 -38.49 4.80 -4.08
C THR A 274 -39.12 5.15 -5.43
N GLY A 275 -38.31 5.63 -6.37
CA GLY A 275 -38.82 6.14 -7.65
C GLY A 275 -39.19 5.06 -8.68
N GLY A 276 -38.70 3.82 -8.52
CA GLY A 276 -38.92 2.73 -9.46
C GLY A 276 -38.19 1.45 -9.07
N GLU A 277 -38.12 0.51 -10.01
CA GLU A 277 -37.36 -0.73 -9.87
C GLU A 277 -35.87 -0.50 -10.09
N LEU A 278 -35.03 -1.19 -9.32
CA LEU A 278 -33.57 -1.22 -9.46
C LEU A 278 -33.18 -2.59 -10.05
N ASN A 279 -32.54 -2.61 -11.21
CA ASN A 279 -32.09 -3.82 -11.88
C ASN A 279 -30.57 -4.03 -11.84
N ILE A 280 -29.86 -3.26 -11.04
CA ILE A 280 -28.40 -3.35 -10.87
C ILE A 280 -28.03 -4.76 -10.43
N LYS A 281 -27.20 -5.43 -11.22
CA LYS A 281 -26.74 -6.80 -10.96
C LYS A 281 -25.47 -6.84 -10.13
N ILE A 282 -24.59 -5.89 -10.36
CA ILE A 282 -23.26 -5.83 -9.76
C ILE A 282 -22.95 -4.38 -9.36
N ILE A 283 -22.36 -4.24 -8.19
CA ILE A 283 -21.60 -3.07 -7.76
C ILE A 283 -20.19 -3.58 -7.45
N THR A 284 -19.19 -3.10 -8.17
CA THR A 284 -17.80 -3.51 -7.94
C THR A 284 -17.18 -2.75 -6.77
N SER A 285 -16.13 -3.30 -6.18
CA SER A 285 -15.26 -2.61 -5.23
C SER A 285 -13.81 -3.06 -5.38
N VAL A 286 -12.90 -2.19 -5.03
CA VAL A 286 -11.48 -2.52 -4.83
C VAL A 286 -11.16 -2.21 -3.37
N GLY A 287 -11.57 -3.08 -2.48
CA GLY A 287 -11.44 -2.90 -1.05
C GLY A 287 -11.27 -4.25 -0.36
N GLY A 288 -11.96 -4.46 0.70
CA GLY A 288 -11.91 -5.67 1.49
C GLY A 288 -12.13 -5.38 2.98
N ARG A 289 -12.77 -4.25 3.28
CA ARG A 289 -13.16 -3.91 4.65
C ARG A 289 -14.06 -5.01 5.21
N GLU A 290 -13.79 -5.41 6.43
CA GLU A 290 -14.52 -6.52 7.09
C GLU A 290 -16.02 -6.24 7.17
N ASP A 291 -16.43 -5.03 7.50
CA ASP A 291 -17.83 -4.63 7.61
C ASP A 291 -18.55 -4.66 6.24
N THR A 292 -17.88 -4.26 5.17
CA THR A 292 -18.40 -4.35 3.80
C THR A 292 -18.54 -5.80 3.37
N LEU A 293 -17.54 -6.64 3.62
CA LEU A 293 -17.60 -8.08 3.33
C LEU A 293 -18.74 -8.78 4.12
N GLN A 294 -18.96 -8.41 5.37
CA GLN A 294 -20.06 -8.93 6.19
C GLN A 294 -21.44 -8.54 5.62
N LYS A 295 -21.58 -7.33 5.04
CA LYS A 295 -22.81 -6.94 4.35
C LYS A 295 -23.11 -7.86 3.16
N PHE A 296 -22.08 -8.18 2.37
CA PHE A 296 -22.24 -9.12 1.24
C PHE A 296 -22.59 -10.54 1.68
N GLU A 297 -22.05 -11.04 2.79
CA GLU A 297 -22.42 -12.35 3.33
C GLU A 297 -23.89 -12.41 3.78
N ASN A 298 -24.40 -11.33 4.34
CA ASN A 298 -25.77 -11.23 4.83
C ASN A 298 -26.82 -11.05 3.72
N THR A 299 -26.42 -10.61 2.53
CA THR A 299 -27.32 -10.44 1.36
C THR A 299 -27.55 -11.71 0.55
N LYS A 300 -26.89 -12.83 0.87
CA LYS A 300 -27.08 -14.13 0.22
C LYS A 300 -28.28 -14.93 0.71
N THR A 301 -29.19 -14.34 1.44
CA THR A 301 -30.47 -14.93 1.85
C THR A 301 -31.60 -14.34 1.04
#